data_24e321a0e810ec35eae4ee67cbbffaa4
#
_entry.id   24e321a0e810ec35eae4ee67cbbffaa4
#
_cell.length_a   1.000
_cell.length_b   1.000
_cell.length_c   1.000
_cell.angle_alpha   90.00
_cell.angle_beta   90.00
_cell.angle_gamma   90.00
#
_symmetry.space_group_name_H-M   'P 1'
#
loop_
_entity.id
_entity.type
_entity.pdbx_description
1 polymer ?
#
loop_
_entity_poly.entity_id
_entity_poly.type
_entity_poly.pdbx_seq_one_letter_code
_entity_poly.pdbx_strand_id
1 'polypeptide(L)'
;MSVKTFEKLTALLDKHQARYRVVEHPTAGKSEEVAKIRGTELGQGAKALVCKVKGNGVKQAVLVILPADQQSDLSKVAAYLGGTKASLASPVEVDALTDCVFGAIPPFSFHPDLLLIADPSLLSRYDELAFNAGTLERSIILNTQDYASIVQPTLVDVIKTE
;
A
#
# COMPACT_ATOMS: atom_id res chain seq x y z
N MET A 1 6.18 -16.24 -0.97
CA MET A 1 6.89 -15.45 -1.97
C MET A 1 5.94 -14.61 -2.78
N SER A 2 6.49 -13.62 -3.42
CA SER A 2 5.77 -12.60 -4.16
C SER A 2 4.83 -13.11 -5.25
N VAL A 3 5.12 -14.26 -5.86
CA VAL A 3 4.24 -14.86 -6.88
C VAL A 3 2.88 -15.21 -6.29
N LYS A 4 2.86 -15.74 -5.07
CA LYS A 4 1.58 -16.05 -4.39
C LYS A 4 0.75 -14.80 -4.14
N THR A 5 1.39 -13.71 -3.73
CA THR A 5 0.70 -12.45 -3.50
C THR A 5 0.13 -11.90 -4.81
N PHE A 6 0.91 -11.95 -5.89
CA PHE A 6 0.44 -11.54 -7.21
C PHE A 6 -0.79 -12.35 -7.65
N GLU A 7 -0.74 -13.66 -7.46
CA GLU A 7 -1.87 -14.53 -7.83
C GLU A 7 -3.12 -14.25 -6.99
N LYS A 8 -2.96 -14.04 -5.68
CA LYS A 8 -4.08 -13.66 -4.81
C LYS A 8 -4.70 -12.35 -5.25
N LEU A 9 -3.84 -11.39 -5.59
CA LEU A 9 -4.25 -10.05 -5.98
C LEU A 9 -5.03 -10.09 -7.28
N THR A 10 -4.50 -10.74 -8.31
CA THR A 10 -5.19 -10.82 -9.60
C THR A 10 -6.49 -11.62 -9.49
N ALA A 11 -6.51 -12.67 -8.69
CA ALA A 11 -7.73 -13.43 -8.46
C ALA A 11 -8.81 -12.56 -7.81
N LEU A 12 -8.42 -11.73 -6.83
CA LEU A 12 -9.35 -10.80 -6.17
C LEU A 12 -9.89 -9.76 -7.16
N LEU A 13 -9.02 -9.18 -7.97
CA LEU A 13 -9.41 -8.17 -8.96
C LEU A 13 -10.34 -8.76 -10.01
N ASP A 14 -10.03 -9.96 -10.50
CA ASP A 14 -10.85 -10.65 -11.50
C ASP A 14 -12.22 -11.03 -10.94
N LYS A 15 -12.26 -11.46 -9.69
CA LYS A 15 -13.53 -11.81 -9.02
C LYS A 15 -14.47 -10.59 -8.97
N HIS A 16 -13.93 -9.41 -8.78
CA HIS A 16 -14.70 -8.17 -8.72
C HIS A 16 -14.83 -7.48 -10.07
N GLN A 17 -14.31 -8.08 -11.14
CA GLN A 17 -14.34 -7.52 -12.49
C GLN A 17 -13.70 -6.11 -12.53
N ALA A 18 -12.61 -5.94 -11.80
CA ALA A 18 -11.93 -4.66 -11.68
C ALA A 18 -11.26 -4.28 -13.01
N ARG A 19 -11.18 -2.97 -13.26
CA ARG A 19 -10.51 -2.42 -14.44
C ARG A 19 -9.04 -2.21 -14.10
N TYR A 20 -8.18 -3.09 -14.58
CA TYR A 20 -6.74 -3.00 -14.31
C TYR A 20 -5.92 -3.57 -15.45
N ARG A 21 -4.64 -3.22 -15.46
CA ARG A 21 -3.66 -3.81 -16.37
C ARG A 21 -2.37 -4.12 -15.62
N VAL A 22 -1.65 -5.12 -16.11
CA VAL A 22 -0.37 -5.54 -15.55
C VAL A 22 0.75 -5.02 -16.43
N VAL A 23 1.78 -4.45 -15.81
CA VAL A 23 2.99 -4.00 -16.50
C VAL A 23 4.16 -4.82 -15.96
N GLU A 24 4.85 -5.55 -16.84
CA GLU A 24 6.06 -6.27 -16.48
C GLU A 24 7.26 -5.36 -16.74
N HIS A 25 8.25 -5.38 -15.88
CA HIS A 25 9.40 -4.50 -15.98
C HIS A 25 10.59 -5.08 -15.21
N PRO A 26 11.81 -4.56 -15.46
CA PRO A 26 12.96 -4.96 -14.65
C PRO A 26 12.73 -4.62 -13.18
N THR A 27 13.48 -5.27 -12.29
CA THR A 27 13.38 -5.03 -10.86
C THR A 27 13.46 -3.54 -10.54
N ALA A 28 12.42 -3.02 -9.90
CA ALA A 28 12.32 -1.61 -9.54
C ALA A 28 11.51 -1.47 -8.26
N GLY A 29 12.11 -0.87 -7.24
CA GLY A 29 11.44 -0.68 -5.94
C GLY A 29 11.28 0.76 -5.53
N LYS A 30 12.01 1.70 -6.16
CA LYS A 30 11.89 3.11 -5.84
C LYS A 30 10.72 3.72 -6.60
N SER A 31 9.87 4.46 -5.91
CA SER A 31 8.64 5.02 -6.49
C SER A 31 8.87 5.85 -7.74
N GLU A 32 9.90 6.68 -7.74
CA GLU A 32 10.21 7.54 -8.89
C GLU A 32 10.63 6.74 -10.12
N GLU A 33 11.49 5.74 -9.91
CA GLU A 33 11.97 4.87 -10.98
C GLU A 33 10.82 4.07 -11.58
N VAL A 34 9.99 3.50 -10.71
CA VAL A 34 8.86 2.67 -11.12
C VAL A 34 7.82 3.50 -11.88
N ALA A 35 7.55 4.72 -11.43
CA ALA A 35 6.59 5.59 -12.11
C ALA A 35 7.00 5.86 -13.56
N LYS A 36 8.28 6.11 -13.80
CA LYS A 36 8.81 6.31 -15.17
C LYS A 36 8.59 5.08 -16.04
N ILE A 37 8.89 3.91 -15.50
CA ILE A 37 8.75 2.66 -16.23
C ILE A 37 7.30 2.39 -16.58
N ARG A 38 6.39 2.66 -15.66
CA ARG A 38 4.95 2.47 -15.87
C ARG A 38 4.33 3.51 -16.81
N GLY A 39 4.99 4.65 -16.98
CA GLY A 39 4.41 5.77 -17.70
C GLY A 39 3.32 6.48 -16.89
N THR A 40 3.44 6.47 -15.57
CA THR A 40 2.47 7.10 -14.66
C THR A 40 3.11 8.27 -13.91
N GLU A 41 2.26 9.11 -13.32
CA GLU A 41 2.74 10.17 -12.43
C GLU A 41 3.16 9.57 -11.09
N LEU A 42 4.14 10.20 -10.44
CA LEU A 42 4.61 9.74 -9.13
C LEU A 42 3.46 9.65 -8.13
N GLY A 43 2.59 10.66 -8.11
CA GLY A 43 1.46 10.71 -7.18
C GLY A 43 0.40 9.64 -7.41
N GLN A 44 0.40 8.99 -8.57
CA GLN A 44 -0.49 7.85 -8.81
C GLN A 44 -0.03 6.59 -8.08
N GLY A 45 1.23 6.55 -7.67
CA GLY A 45 1.76 5.42 -6.92
C GLY A 45 1.08 5.29 -5.57
N ALA A 46 0.57 4.10 -5.27
CA ALA A 46 0.00 3.78 -3.96
C ALA A 46 1.11 3.15 -3.12
N LYS A 47 1.78 3.98 -2.33
CA LYS A 47 2.87 3.54 -1.46
C LYS A 47 2.27 2.84 -0.24
N ALA A 48 2.74 1.62 0.04
CA ALA A 48 2.24 0.81 1.15
C ALA A 48 3.36 0.56 2.16
N LEU A 49 3.13 0.97 3.40
CA LEU A 49 4.10 0.84 4.48
C LEU A 49 3.51 0.01 5.60
N VAL A 50 4.26 -1.00 6.07
CA VAL A 50 3.84 -1.76 7.26
C VAL A 50 4.41 -1.06 8.48
N CYS A 51 3.53 -0.66 9.38
CA CYS A 51 3.90 0.05 10.61
C CYS A 51 3.45 -0.74 11.83
N LYS A 52 4.13 -0.49 12.95
CA LYS A 52 3.75 -1.05 14.26
C LYS A 52 3.41 0.11 15.19
N VAL A 53 2.26 0.02 15.84
CA VAL A 53 1.81 1.01 16.81
C VAL A 53 1.82 0.38 18.19
N LYS A 54 2.43 1.07 19.17
CA LYS A 54 2.53 0.62 20.54
C LYS A 54 2.18 1.76 21.50
N GLY A 55 1.88 1.38 22.75
CA GLY A 55 1.61 2.32 23.84
C GLY A 55 0.14 2.37 24.20
N ASN A 56 -0.16 2.78 25.43
CA ASN A 56 -1.53 2.85 25.95
C ASN A 56 -2.30 1.53 25.82
N GLY A 57 -1.60 0.40 25.93
CA GLY A 57 -2.22 -0.92 25.77
C GLY A 57 -2.41 -1.35 24.32
N VAL A 58 -1.98 -0.54 23.37
CA VAL A 58 -2.07 -0.86 21.93
C VAL A 58 -0.81 -1.59 21.48
N LYS A 59 -1.01 -2.64 20.69
CA LYS A 59 0.07 -3.35 19.99
C LYS A 59 -0.54 -3.85 18.70
N GLN A 60 -0.36 -3.09 17.62
CA GLN A 60 -1.07 -3.36 16.38
C GLN A 60 -0.19 -3.09 15.16
N ALA A 61 -0.21 -4.03 14.22
CA ALA A 61 0.38 -3.82 12.89
C ALA A 61 -0.66 -3.17 11.98
N VAL A 62 -0.22 -2.22 11.18
CA VAL A 62 -1.11 -1.49 10.26
C VAL A 62 -0.42 -1.26 8.93
N LEU A 63 -1.15 -1.49 7.84
CA LEU A 63 -0.72 -1.19 6.49
C LEU A 63 -1.20 0.22 6.16
N VAL A 64 -0.25 1.14 5.98
CA VAL A 64 -0.52 2.55 5.72
C VAL A 64 -0.32 2.84 4.24
N ILE A 65 -1.37 3.30 3.58
CA ILE A 65 -1.35 3.57 2.14
C ILE A 65 -1.45 5.07 1.92
N LEU A 66 -0.54 5.60 1.09
CA LEU A 66 -0.53 7.02 0.78
C LEU A 66 0.05 7.25 -0.62
N PRO A 67 -0.21 8.44 -1.23
CA PRO A 67 0.40 8.73 -2.53
C PRO A 67 1.92 8.76 -2.44
N ALA A 68 2.59 8.23 -3.45
CA ALA A 68 4.04 8.06 -3.44
C ALA A 68 4.82 9.39 -3.46
N ASP A 69 4.17 10.50 -3.81
CA ASP A 69 4.78 11.82 -3.77
C ASP A 69 4.63 12.52 -2.41
N GLN A 70 4.09 11.82 -1.40
CA GLN A 70 3.90 12.34 -0.05
C GLN A 70 4.74 11.54 0.94
N GLN A 71 5.00 12.13 2.10
CA GLN A 71 5.69 11.46 3.20
C GLN A 71 4.70 11.11 4.30
N SER A 72 4.87 9.93 4.89
CA SER A 72 4.02 9.49 5.99
C SER A 72 4.37 10.25 7.28
N ASP A 73 3.35 10.52 8.08
CA ASP A 73 3.51 11.06 9.43
C ASP A 73 3.13 9.97 10.42
N LEU A 74 4.13 9.33 11.00
CA LEU A 74 3.90 8.20 11.89
C LEU A 74 3.22 8.62 13.20
N SER A 75 3.35 9.87 13.62
CA SER A 75 2.65 10.36 14.81
C SER A 75 1.13 10.38 14.58
N LYS A 76 0.70 10.68 13.36
CA LYS A 76 -0.72 10.62 13.01
C LYS A 76 -1.25 9.18 13.03
N VAL A 77 -0.43 8.24 12.59
CA VAL A 77 -0.78 6.81 12.62
C VAL A 77 -0.94 6.33 14.06
N ALA A 78 0.02 6.68 14.92
CA ALA A 78 -0.06 6.31 16.34
C ALA A 78 -1.30 6.91 17.00
N ALA A 79 -1.57 8.19 16.75
CA ALA A 79 -2.72 8.89 17.31
C ALA A 79 -4.04 8.25 16.89
N TYR A 80 -4.15 7.86 15.62
CA TYR A 80 -5.37 7.22 15.11
C TYR A 80 -5.71 5.94 15.89
N LEU A 81 -4.69 5.13 16.19
CA LEU A 81 -4.88 3.86 16.90
C LEU A 81 -4.88 4.01 18.42
N GLY A 82 -4.66 5.22 18.94
CA GLY A 82 -4.63 5.48 20.36
C GLY A 82 -3.34 5.04 21.04
N GLY A 83 -2.30 4.78 20.29
CA GLY A 83 -0.98 4.43 20.81
C GLY A 83 -0.10 5.64 21.06
N THR A 84 1.11 5.42 21.57
CA THR A 84 2.07 6.49 21.85
C THR A 84 3.17 6.59 20.79
N LYS A 85 3.43 5.50 20.05
CA LYS A 85 4.53 5.46 19.08
C LYS A 85 4.17 4.56 17.91
N ALA A 86 4.52 5.01 16.70
CA ALA A 86 4.46 4.20 15.50
C ALA A 86 5.84 4.15 14.86
N SER A 87 6.23 2.99 14.35
CA SER A 87 7.50 2.79 13.67
C SER A 87 7.31 1.85 12.48
N LEU A 88 8.24 1.91 11.52
CA LEU A 88 8.21 0.97 10.40
C LEU A 88 8.56 -0.43 10.91
N ALA A 89 7.88 -1.43 10.38
CA ALA A 89 8.17 -2.83 10.70
C ALA A 89 9.50 -3.25 10.06
N SER A 90 10.13 -4.24 10.65
CA SER A 90 11.37 -4.82 10.12
C SER A 90 11.08 -5.64 8.86
N PRO A 91 12.12 -5.95 8.03
CA PRO A 91 11.93 -6.82 6.87
C PRO A 91 11.32 -8.18 7.22
N VAL A 92 11.70 -8.76 8.36
CA VAL A 92 11.14 -10.04 8.81
C VAL A 92 9.65 -9.92 9.11
N GLU A 93 9.26 -8.85 9.78
CA GLU A 93 7.84 -8.60 10.10
C GLU A 93 7.03 -8.30 8.84
N VAL A 94 7.60 -7.55 7.90
CA VAL A 94 6.95 -7.27 6.63
C VAL A 94 6.69 -8.56 5.87
N ASP A 95 7.69 -9.44 5.78
CA ASP A 95 7.54 -10.73 5.12
C ASP A 95 6.48 -11.59 5.80
N ALA A 96 6.48 -11.65 7.12
CA ALA A 96 5.51 -12.44 7.87
C ALA A 96 4.07 -11.97 7.66
N LEU A 97 3.87 -10.66 7.53
CA LEU A 97 2.52 -10.08 7.40
C LEU A 97 2.05 -9.95 5.96
N THR A 98 2.95 -9.84 4.99
CA THR A 98 2.58 -9.54 3.60
C THR A 98 3.09 -10.55 2.57
N ASP A 99 4.04 -11.40 2.92
CA ASP A 99 4.75 -12.29 2.00
C ASP A 99 5.42 -11.49 0.87
N CYS A 100 5.88 -10.28 1.18
CA CYS A 100 6.52 -9.37 0.22
C CYS A 100 7.79 -8.78 0.82
N VAL A 101 8.68 -8.29 -0.06
CA VAL A 101 9.81 -7.46 0.35
C VAL A 101 9.40 -5.98 0.31
N PHE A 102 10.20 -5.11 0.91
CA PHE A 102 9.98 -3.68 0.83
C PHE A 102 9.87 -3.22 -0.63
N GLY A 103 8.95 -2.34 -0.90
CA GLY A 103 8.70 -1.80 -2.23
C GLY A 103 7.81 -2.68 -3.11
N ALA A 104 7.57 -3.93 -2.72
CA ALA A 104 6.74 -4.87 -3.47
C ALA A 104 5.33 -5.00 -2.91
N ILE A 105 5.03 -4.39 -1.78
CA ILE A 105 3.76 -4.56 -1.07
C ILE A 105 2.62 -3.87 -1.83
N PRO A 106 1.58 -4.61 -2.25
CA PRO A 106 0.42 -3.97 -2.85
C PRO A 106 -0.45 -3.30 -1.77
N PRO A 107 -1.31 -2.34 -2.13
CA PRO A 107 -2.15 -1.64 -1.15
C PRO A 107 -3.39 -2.45 -0.75
N PHE A 108 -3.16 -3.71 -0.39
CA PHE A 108 -4.18 -4.67 0.03
C PHE A 108 -3.66 -5.44 1.23
N SER A 109 -4.52 -5.71 2.20
CA SER A 109 -4.15 -6.55 3.33
C SER A 109 -4.76 -7.94 3.16
N PHE A 110 -3.90 -8.96 3.16
CA PHE A 110 -4.33 -10.35 3.09
C PHE A 110 -4.11 -11.09 4.42
N HIS A 111 -3.80 -10.35 5.48
CA HIS A 111 -3.51 -10.94 6.80
C HIS A 111 -4.49 -10.37 7.83
N PRO A 112 -5.13 -11.22 8.65
CA PRO A 112 -6.13 -10.74 9.61
C PRO A 112 -5.57 -9.82 10.69
N ASP A 113 -4.28 -9.91 10.99
CA ASP A 113 -3.65 -9.08 12.01
C ASP A 113 -3.11 -7.77 11.47
N LEU A 114 -3.23 -7.53 10.17
CA LEU A 114 -2.74 -6.33 9.51
C LEU A 114 -3.93 -5.45 9.11
N LEU A 115 -4.15 -4.39 9.88
CA LEU A 115 -5.17 -3.40 9.55
C LEU A 115 -4.73 -2.59 8.34
N LEU A 116 -5.68 -2.04 7.61
CA LEU A 116 -5.38 -1.18 6.45
C LEU A 116 -6.03 0.18 6.64
N ILE A 117 -5.22 1.23 6.55
CA ILE A 117 -5.70 2.61 6.51
C ILE A 117 -5.08 3.31 5.32
N ALA A 118 -5.77 4.28 4.75
CA ALA A 118 -5.31 5.00 3.58
C ALA A 118 -5.57 6.49 3.74
N ASP A 119 -4.63 7.30 3.24
CA ASP A 119 -4.84 8.75 3.22
C ASP A 119 -5.95 9.09 2.21
N PRO A 120 -6.86 10.00 2.56
CA PRO A 120 -7.94 10.37 1.64
C PRO A 120 -7.47 10.87 0.28
N SER A 121 -6.31 11.54 0.23
CA SER A 121 -5.77 12.07 -1.03
C SER A 121 -5.41 10.97 -2.04
N LEU A 122 -5.24 9.73 -1.58
CA LEU A 122 -4.99 8.61 -2.48
C LEU A 122 -6.16 8.41 -3.46
N LEU A 123 -7.38 8.60 -3.00
CA LEU A 123 -8.58 8.31 -3.79
C LEU A 123 -9.12 9.51 -4.55
N SER A 124 -8.62 10.72 -4.29
CA SER A 124 -9.22 11.94 -4.81
C SER A 124 -8.45 12.62 -5.94
N ARG A 125 -7.24 12.16 -6.26
CA ARG A 125 -6.35 12.85 -7.19
C ARG A 125 -6.31 12.29 -8.60
N TYR A 126 -6.38 10.98 -8.75
CA TYR A 126 -6.21 10.32 -10.05
C TYR A 126 -7.26 9.24 -10.26
N ASP A 127 -7.55 8.97 -11.52
CA ASP A 127 -8.51 7.93 -11.88
C ASP A 127 -7.92 6.53 -11.81
N GLU A 128 -6.60 6.43 -11.78
CA GLU A 128 -5.90 5.16 -11.68
C GLU A 128 -4.80 5.24 -10.64
N LEU A 129 -4.62 4.15 -9.90
CA LEU A 129 -3.53 3.97 -8.95
C LEU A 129 -2.55 2.95 -9.53
N ALA A 130 -1.27 3.12 -9.22
CA ALA A 130 -0.23 2.21 -9.68
C ALA A 130 0.57 1.69 -8.48
N PHE A 131 0.92 0.40 -8.52
CA PHE A 131 1.67 -0.20 -7.40
C PHE A 131 2.38 -1.46 -7.85
N ASN A 132 3.43 -1.83 -7.13
CA ASN A 132 4.07 -3.12 -7.32
C ASN A 132 3.15 -4.20 -6.78
N ALA A 133 3.03 -5.29 -7.52
CA ALA A 133 2.00 -6.29 -7.30
C ALA A 133 2.55 -7.53 -6.59
N GLY A 134 3.19 -7.33 -5.45
CA GLY A 134 3.78 -8.41 -4.67
C GLY A 134 5.17 -8.79 -5.13
N THR A 135 5.68 -8.15 -6.17
CA THR A 135 7.01 -8.38 -6.74
C THR A 135 7.54 -7.05 -7.27
N LEU A 136 8.87 -6.92 -7.32
CA LEU A 136 9.50 -5.72 -7.87
C LEU A 136 9.54 -5.70 -9.41
N GLU A 137 9.04 -6.74 -10.06
CA GLU A 137 9.12 -6.93 -11.51
C GLU A 137 7.77 -6.84 -12.21
N ARG A 138 6.70 -6.64 -11.45
CA ARG A 138 5.35 -6.47 -12.00
C ARG A 138 4.61 -5.39 -11.25
N SER A 139 3.94 -4.53 -12.00
CA SER A 139 3.07 -3.51 -11.44
C SER A 139 1.65 -3.73 -11.93
N ILE A 140 0.70 -3.26 -11.14
CA ILE A 140 -0.70 -3.19 -11.54
C ILE A 140 -1.08 -1.72 -11.58
N ILE A 141 -1.82 -1.34 -12.62
CA ILE A 141 -2.44 -0.02 -12.72
C ILE A 141 -3.95 -0.30 -12.64
N LEU A 142 -4.57 0.19 -11.58
CA LEU A 142 -5.93 -0.16 -11.20
C LEU A 142 -6.81 1.08 -11.14
N ASN A 143 -8.02 0.97 -11.66
CA ASN A 143 -9.00 2.05 -11.55
C ASN A 143 -9.23 2.39 -10.07
N THR A 144 -9.15 3.68 -9.74
CA THR A 144 -9.24 4.15 -8.35
C THR A 144 -10.57 3.82 -7.69
N GLN A 145 -11.66 3.96 -8.43
CA GLN A 145 -13.00 3.66 -7.88
C GLN A 145 -13.15 2.17 -7.61
N ASP A 146 -12.60 1.33 -8.47
CA ASP A 146 -12.63 -0.11 -8.26
C ASP A 146 -11.82 -0.50 -7.04
N TYR A 147 -10.64 0.14 -6.85
CA TYR A 147 -9.86 -0.06 -5.63
C TYR A 147 -10.68 0.29 -4.38
N ALA A 148 -11.30 1.45 -4.38
CA ALA A 148 -12.10 1.91 -3.23
C ALA A 148 -13.27 0.95 -2.95
N SER A 149 -13.91 0.45 -3.99
CA SER A 149 -15.04 -0.46 -3.86
C SER A 149 -14.63 -1.83 -3.30
N ILE A 150 -13.50 -2.35 -3.75
CA ILE A 150 -13.00 -3.68 -3.35
C ILE A 150 -12.42 -3.64 -1.94
N VAL A 151 -11.55 -2.68 -1.66
CA VAL A 151 -10.80 -2.59 -0.40
C VAL A 151 -11.61 -1.92 0.69
N GLN A 152 -12.41 -0.92 0.34
CA GLN A 152 -13.17 -0.11 1.29
C GLN A 152 -12.26 0.36 2.43
N PRO A 153 -11.17 1.09 2.10
CA PRO A 153 -10.16 1.43 3.11
C PRO A 153 -10.72 2.41 4.14
N THR A 154 -10.24 2.27 5.37
CA THR A 154 -10.51 3.29 6.38
C THR A 154 -9.65 4.50 6.05
N LEU A 155 -10.28 5.65 5.83
CA LEU A 155 -9.56 6.86 5.42
C LEU A 155 -9.08 7.64 6.64
N VAL A 156 -7.78 7.88 6.70
CA VAL A 156 -7.12 8.56 7.82
C VAL A 156 -6.04 9.47 7.26
N ASP A 157 -5.97 10.71 7.72
CA ASP A 157 -4.87 11.61 7.37
C ASP A 157 -3.58 11.04 7.96
N VAL A 158 -2.66 10.63 7.10
CA VAL A 158 -1.38 10.01 7.51
C VAL A 158 -0.19 10.65 6.84
N ILE A 159 -0.36 11.78 6.14
CA ILE A 159 0.75 12.46 5.48
C ILE A 159 1.25 13.63 6.29
N LYS A 160 2.55 13.94 6.14
CA LYS A 160 3.16 15.11 6.76
C LYS A 160 2.61 16.37 6.14
N THR A 161 2.28 17.32 7.01
CA THR A 161 1.95 18.68 6.59
C THR A 161 3.19 19.55 6.79
N GLU A 162 3.42 20.45 5.88
CA GLU A 162 4.53 21.40 5.99
C GLU A 162 4.17 22.59 6.84
#